data_43c4bb5823172889188bb4461621ec12
#
_entry.id   43c4bb5823172889188bb4461621ec12
#
_cell.length_a   1.000
_cell.length_b   1.000
_cell.length_c   1.000
_cell.angle_alpha   90.00
_cell.angle_beta   90.00
_cell.angle_gamma   90.00
#
_symmetry.space_group_name_H-M   'P 1'
#
loop_
_entity.id
_entity.type
_entity.pdbx_description
1 polymer ?
#
loop_
_entity_poly.entity_id
_entity_poly.type
_entity_poly.pdbx_seq_one_letter_code
_entity_poly.pdbx_strand_id
1 'polypeptide(L)'
;MPKIVDVEQRRSELAEAAARVIARAGVDGASMRDIAAEAGWTTGTLAHYFANKRELLDFTLRASIERRSAQRSERSDLSPADALRATLESALPTDDDTRVHWIVTVALAGAAASDTDLAATQRDAYRDYRGYLIGLLSSMPGIHEPATEAERLIGLVDGIALQALFDPEGWPPERQLRALDAGLLAASMVR
;
A
#
# COMPACT_ATOMS: atom_id res chain seq x y z
N MET A 1 8.15 -25.90 27.85
CA MET A 1 8.23 -26.11 26.40
C MET A 1 8.78 -24.84 25.77
N PRO A 2 9.83 -24.90 24.95
CA PRO A 2 10.26 -23.70 24.22
C PRO A 2 9.14 -23.30 23.27
N LYS A 3 8.73 -22.01 23.36
CA LYS A 3 7.75 -21.42 22.45
C LYS A 3 8.38 -21.45 21.06
N ILE A 4 7.82 -22.20 20.11
CA ILE A 4 8.23 -22.12 18.72
C ILE A 4 8.02 -20.66 18.32
N VAL A 5 9.10 -19.94 18.15
CA VAL A 5 9.07 -18.56 17.68
C VAL A 5 8.64 -18.62 16.22
N ASP A 6 7.45 -18.10 15.91
CA ASP A 6 7.00 -17.98 14.53
C ASP A 6 7.91 -16.94 13.85
N VAL A 7 8.81 -17.43 12.98
CA VAL A 7 9.78 -16.60 12.28
C VAL A 7 9.08 -15.57 11.40
N GLU A 8 7.99 -15.95 10.74
CA GLU A 8 7.22 -15.04 9.88
C GLU A 8 6.52 -13.94 10.70
N GLN A 9 5.95 -14.30 11.86
CA GLN A 9 5.38 -13.30 12.76
C GLN A 9 6.43 -12.28 13.20
N ARG A 10 7.64 -12.74 13.53
CA ARG A 10 8.75 -11.86 13.93
C ARG A 10 9.24 -10.98 12.80
N ARG A 11 9.30 -11.52 11.59
CA ARG A 11 9.64 -10.71 10.39
C ARG A 11 8.57 -9.64 10.14
N SER A 12 7.30 -9.95 10.32
CA SER A 12 6.19 -9.01 10.19
C SER A 12 6.25 -7.88 11.24
N GLU A 13 6.53 -8.19 12.51
CA GLU A 13 6.72 -7.18 13.57
C GLU A 13 7.86 -6.21 13.23
N LEU A 14 8.95 -6.72 12.66
CA LEU A 14 10.09 -5.92 12.22
C LEU A 14 9.76 -5.06 10.99
N ALA A 15 8.97 -5.58 10.05
CA ALA A 15 8.51 -4.83 8.89
C ALA A 15 7.60 -3.65 9.30
N GLU A 16 6.73 -3.85 10.29
CA GLU A 16 5.89 -2.78 10.84
C GLU A 16 6.73 -1.70 11.52
N ALA A 17 7.73 -2.10 12.31
CA ALA A 17 8.67 -1.15 12.90
C ALA A 17 9.45 -0.38 11.83
N ALA A 18 9.91 -1.08 10.77
CA ALA A 18 10.58 -0.45 9.64
C ALA A 18 9.67 0.56 8.93
N ALA A 19 8.40 0.22 8.69
CA ALA A 19 7.43 1.11 8.08
C ALA A 19 7.25 2.41 8.90
N ARG A 20 7.13 2.32 10.23
CA ARG A 20 7.04 3.50 11.11
C ARG A 20 8.30 4.35 11.08
N VAL A 21 9.49 3.74 11.09
CA VAL A 21 10.76 4.48 11.02
C VAL A 21 10.91 5.16 9.66
N ILE A 22 10.59 4.47 8.55
CA ILE A 22 10.61 5.04 7.20
C ILE A 22 9.64 6.22 7.08
N ALA A 23 8.44 6.07 7.62
CA ALA A 23 7.43 7.14 7.60
C ALA A 23 7.91 8.42 8.32
N ARG A 24 8.73 8.27 9.35
CA ARG A 24 9.25 9.36 10.19
C ARG A 24 10.54 9.97 9.66
N ALA A 25 11.47 9.16 9.17
CA ALA A 25 12.83 9.54 8.84
C ALA A 25 13.22 9.40 7.35
N GLY A 26 12.30 8.88 6.53
CA GLY A 26 12.60 8.49 5.15
C GLY A 26 13.44 7.22 5.05
N VAL A 27 13.61 6.71 3.82
CA VAL A 27 14.41 5.49 3.58
C VAL A 27 15.87 5.70 3.99
N ASP A 28 16.46 6.83 3.63
CA ASP A 28 17.89 7.10 3.91
C ASP A 28 18.15 7.26 5.41
N GLY A 29 17.25 7.92 6.14
CA GLY A 29 17.34 8.12 7.59
C GLY A 29 17.03 6.88 8.43
N ALA A 30 16.35 5.86 7.87
CA ALA A 30 16.03 4.64 8.58
C ALA A 30 17.25 3.70 8.67
N SER A 31 17.86 3.59 9.85
CA SER A 31 18.95 2.63 10.09
C SER A 31 18.46 1.32 10.70
N MET A 32 19.20 0.22 10.50
CA MET A 32 18.93 -1.08 11.14
C MET A 32 18.85 -0.96 12.68
N ARG A 33 19.63 -0.05 13.26
CA ARG A 33 19.63 0.21 14.71
C ARG A 33 18.32 0.89 15.15
N ASP A 34 17.86 1.88 14.40
CA ASP A 34 16.64 2.61 14.73
C ASP A 34 15.41 1.72 14.59
N ILE A 35 15.41 0.86 13.57
CA ILE A 35 14.34 -0.14 13.35
C ILE A 35 14.33 -1.20 14.46
N ALA A 36 15.50 -1.69 14.86
CA ALA A 36 15.60 -2.62 16.00
C ALA A 36 15.09 -1.97 17.29
N ALA A 37 15.49 -0.72 17.56
CA ALA A 37 15.02 0.03 18.73
C ALA A 37 13.51 0.27 18.71
N GLU A 38 12.93 0.62 17.56
CA GLU A 38 11.49 0.79 17.36
C GLU A 38 10.72 -0.50 17.64
N ALA A 39 11.28 -1.66 17.28
CA ALA A 39 10.70 -2.97 17.54
C ALA A 39 10.91 -3.46 18.99
N GLY A 40 11.68 -2.74 19.81
CA GLY A 40 12.08 -3.17 21.14
C GLY A 40 13.14 -4.28 21.15
N TRP A 41 13.93 -4.39 20.08
CA TRP A 41 14.92 -5.44 19.87
C TRP A 41 16.35 -4.88 19.78
N THR A 42 17.34 -5.77 19.85
CA THR A 42 18.74 -5.39 19.58
C THR A 42 19.02 -5.50 18.07
N THR A 43 20.00 -4.74 17.59
CA THR A 43 20.48 -4.85 16.20
C THR A 43 20.99 -6.27 15.89
N GLY A 44 21.61 -6.94 16.87
CA GLY A 44 22.04 -8.34 16.71
C GLY A 44 20.85 -9.28 16.49
N THR A 45 19.75 -9.10 17.22
CA THR A 45 18.51 -9.88 17.02
C THR A 45 17.93 -9.65 15.63
N LEU A 46 17.86 -8.39 15.17
CA LEU A 46 17.37 -8.06 13.85
C LEU A 46 18.21 -8.69 12.73
N ALA A 47 19.54 -8.74 12.90
CA ALA A 47 20.46 -9.34 11.94
C ALA A 47 20.26 -10.88 11.74
N HIS A 48 19.57 -11.56 12.66
CA HIS A 48 19.17 -12.95 12.47
C HIS A 48 18.01 -13.11 11.48
N TYR A 49 17.21 -12.09 11.26
CA TYR A 49 16.03 -12.12 10.41
C TYR A 49 16.26 -11.47 9.05
N PHE A 50 17.14 -10.47 8.99
CA PHE A 50 17.46 -9.72 7.77
C PHE A 50 18.97 -9.46 7.68
N ALA A 51 19.59 -9.95 6.62
CA ALA A 51 21.03 -9.84 6.42
C ALA A 51 21.48 -8.38 6.23
N ASN A 52 20.62 -7.53 5.71
CA ASN A 52 20.91 -6.12 5.45
C ASN A 52 19.62 -5.28 5.34
N LYS A 53 19.80 -3.96 5.27
CA LYS A 53 18.69 -3.00 5.14
C LYS A 53 17.85 -3.23 3.86
N ARG A 54 18.49 -3.60 2.74
CA ARG A 54 17.80 -3.83 1.47
C ARG A 54 16.79 -5.00 1.59
N GLU A 55 17.19 -6.11 2.18
CA GLU A 55 16.30 -7.26 2.42
C GLU A 55 15.12 -6.87 3.31
N LEU A 56 15.37 -6.10 4.36
CA LEU A 56 14.31 -5.59 5.24
C LEU A 56 13.35 -4.66 4.50
N LEU A 57 13.85 -3.77 3.65
CA LEU A 57 13.01 -2.86 2.85
C LEU A 57 12.13 -3.61 1.85
N ASP A 58 12.69 -4.59 1.13
CA ASP A 58 11.91 -5.43 0.21
C ASP A 58 10.82 -6.21 0.97
N PHE A 59 11.17 -6.80 2.11
CA PHE A 59 10.20 -7.50 2.94
C PHE A 59 9.11 -6.54 3.48
N THR A 60 9.48 -5.33 3.91
CA THR A 60 8.53 -4.31 4.38
C THR A 60 7.53 -3.93 3.28
N LEU A 61 8.02 -3.77 2.06
CA LEU A 61 7.17 -3.48 0.90
C LEU A 61 6.21 -4.64 0.63
N ARG A 62 6.71 -5.87 0.57
CA ARG A 62 5.88 -7.08 0.34
C ARG A 62 4.83 -7.26 1.42
N ALA A 63 5.19 -7.15 2.70
CA ALA A 63 4.25 -7.26 3.82
C ALA A 63 3.14 -6.20 3.74
N SER A 64 3.48 -4.98 3.33
CA SER A 64 2.50 -3.91 3.12
C SER A 64 1.53 -4.23 1.97
N ILE A 65 2.04 -4.76 0.85
CA ILE A 65 1.24 -5.18 -0.31
C ILE A 65 0.32 -6.35 0.05
N GLU A 66 0.84 -7.37 0.74
CA GLU A 66 0.10 -8.57 1.15
C GLU A 66 -1.06 -8.23 2.09
N ARG A 67 -0.82 -7.34 3.06
CA ARG A 67 -1.88 -6.84 3.97
C ARG A 67 -3.02 -6.21 3.19
N ARG A 68 -2.72 -5.39 2.21
CA ARG A 68 -3.71 -4.76 1.32
C ARG A 68 -4.45 -5.79 0.47
N SER A 69 -3.74 -6.80 -0.03
CA SER A 69 -4.35 -7.88 -0.79
C SER A 69 -5.32 -8.71 0.06
N ALA A 70 -4.93 -9.04 1.30
CA ALA A 70 -5.80 -9.74 2.25
C ALA A 70 -7.10 -8.97 2.53
N GLN A 71 -7.00 -7.67 2.80
CA GLN A 71 -8.18 -6.80 3.01
C GLN A 71 -9.14 -6.79 1.81
N ARG A 72 -8.63 -6.92 0.57
CA ARG A 72 -9.49 -7.03 -0.62
C ARG A 72 -10.22 -8.36 -0.67
N SER A 73 -9.57 -9.45 -0.26
CA SER A 73 -10.18 -10.79 -0.25
C SER A 73 -11.34 -10.90 0.75
N GLU A 74 -11.31 -10.13 1.85
CA GLU A 74 -12.39 -10.07 2.84
C GLU A 74 -13.69 -9.43 2.31
N ARG A 75 -13.67 -8.84 1.11
CA ARG A 75 -14.81 -8.18 0.47
C ARG A 75 -15.55 -9.06 -0.55
N SER A 76 -15.28 -10.35 -0.54
CA SER A 76 -15.90 -11.32 -1.49
C SER A 76 -17.43 -11.37 -1.43
N ASP A 77 -18.01 -11.02 -0.28
CA ASP A 77 -19.46 -11.06 -0.06
C ASP A 77 -20.20 -9.78 -0.51
N LEU A 78 -19.44 -8.74 -0.90
CA LEU A 78 -20.01 -7.48 -1.39
C LEU A 78 -20.44 -7.60 -2.86
N SER A 79 -21.38 -6.75 -3.27
CA SER A 79 -21.63 -6.56 -4.70
C SER A 79 -20.38 -6.03 -5.40
N PRO A 80 -20.17 -6.28 -6.72
CA PRO A 80 -18.99 -5.74 -7.43
C PRO A 80 -18.83 -4.22 -7.30
N ALA A 81 -19.92 -3.48 -7.29
CA ALA A 81 -19.90 -2.03 -7.15
C ALA A 81 -19.49 -1.60 -5.72
N ASP A 82 -20.02 -2.26 -4.69
CA ASP A 82 -19.68 -1.98 -3.30
C ASP A 82 -18.23 -2.40 -3.00
N ALA A 83 -17.79 -3.55 -3.53
CA ALA A 83 -16.42 -4.03 -3.41
C ALA A 83 -15.43 -3.07 -4.08
N LEU A 84 -15.76 -2.57 -5.29
CA LEU A 84 -14.97 -1.56 -5.99
C LEU A 84 -14.84 -0.30 -5.15
N ARG A 85 -15.96 0.28 -4.69
CA ARG A 85 -15.99 1.48 -3.88
C ARG A 85 -15.15 1.31 -2.61
N ALA A 86 -15.42 0.27 -1.82
CA ALA A 86 -14.70 -0.02 -0.59
C ALA A 86 -13.20 -0.22 -0.82
N THR A 87 -12.82 -0.79 -1.97
CA THR A 87 -11.41 -0.98 -2.34
C THR A 87 -10.73 0.35 -2.63
N LEU A 88 -11.36 1.24 -3.39
CA LEU A 88 -10.80 2.54 -3.72
C LEU A 88 -10.74 3.46 -2.50
N GLU A 89 -11.78 3.48 -1.66
CA GLU A 89 -11.81 4.25 -0.40
C GLU A 89 -10.69 3.80 0.54
N SER A 90 -10.54 2.48 0.76
CA SER A 90 -9.49 1.95 1.62
C SER A 90 -8.07 2.13 1.07
N ALA A 91 -7.92 2.47 -0.20
CA ALA A 91 -6.64 2.79 -0.79
C ALA A 91 -6.20 4.24 -0.53
N LEU A 92 -7.07 5.12 -0.03
CA LEU A 92 -6.74 6.50 0.28
C LEU A 92 -6.09 6.63 1.66
N PRO A 93 -5.18 7.62 1.89
CA PRO A 93 -4.55 7.88 3.18
C PRO A 93 -5.49 8.65 4.14
N THR A 94 -6.60 8.01 4.52
CA THR A 94 -7.65 8.59 5.35
C THR A 94 -7.46 8.36 6.84
N ASP A 95 -6.53 7.49 7.21
CA ASP A 95 -6.12 7.16 8.58
C ASP A 95 -4.59 7.02 8.68
N ASP A 96 -4.07 6.84 9.88
CA ASP A 96 -2.64 6.75 10.13
C ASP A 96 -2.00 5.53 9.47
N ASP A 97 -2.67 4.38 9.45
CA ASP A 97 -2.14 3.15 8.86
C ASP A 97 -2.03 3.26 7.33
N THR A 98 -3.06 3.77 6.68
CA THR A 98 -3.07 4.00 5.24
C THR A 98 -2.10 5.11 4.84
N ARG A 99 -1.94 6.13 5.69
CA ARG A 99 -0.95 7.17 5.49
C ARG A 99 0.48 6.64 5.58
N VAL A 100 0.80 5.83 6.59
CA VAL A 100 2.11 5.17 6.71
C VAL A 100 2.39 4.28 5.51
N HIS A 101 1.41 3.51 5.05
CA HIS A 101 1.53 2.71 3.83
C HIS A 101 1.95 3.56 2.63
N TRP A 102 1.28 4.69 2.40
CA TRP A 102 1.59 5.58 1.27
C TRP A 102 2.97 6.23 1.38
N ILE A 103 3.36 6.67 2.60
CA ILE A 103 4.72 7.21 2.82
C ILE A 103 5.77 6.16 2.47
N VAL A 104 5.60 4.91 2.92
CA VAL A 104 6.50 3.80 2.60
C VAL A 104 6.52 3.52 1.09
N THR A 105 5.34 3.47 0.46
CA THR A 105 5.20 3.22 -0.98
C THR A 105 5.96 4.28 -1.80
N VAL A 106 5.75 5.57 -1.49
CA VAL A 106 6.42 6.68 -2.21
C VAL A 106 7.93 6.68 -1.93
N ALA A 107 8.33 6.46 -0.69
CA ALA A 107 9.74 6.40 -0.32
C ALA A 107 10.48 5.24 -1.04
N LEU A 108 9.86 4.08 -1.12
CA LEU A 108 10.42 2.91 -1.81
C LEU A 108 10.30 3.02 -3.34
N ALA A 109 9.30 3.74 -3.88
CA ALA A 109 9.23 4.05 -5.31
C ALA A 109 10.44 4.86 -5.77
N GLY A 110 10.91 5.81 -4.95
CA GLY A 110 12.16 6.53 -5.21
C GLY A 110 13.38 5.60 -5.26
N ALA A 111 13.49 4.66 -4.31
CA ALA A 111 14.54 3.65 -4.30
C ALA A 111 14.44 2.67 -5.48
N ALA A 112 13.24 2.29 -5.89
CA ALA A 112 12.99 1.41 -7.02
C ALA A 112 13.47 1.98 -8.36
N ALA A 113 13.63 3.30 -8.48
CA ALA A 113 14.19 3.93 -9.69
C ALA A 113 15.62 3.44 -10.01
N SER A 114 16.37 3.00 -8.98
CA SER A 114 17.74 2.47 -9.10
C SER A 114 17.88 1.02 -8.63
N ASP A 115 16.81 0.37 -8.19
CA ASP A 115 16.79 -1.00 -7.68
C ASP A 115 15.77 -1.85 -8.45
N THR A 116 16.28 -2.78 -9.28
CA THR A 116 15.46 -3.60 -10.18
C THR A 116 14.53 -4.57 -9.44
N ASP A 117 14.91 -5.04 -8.24
CA ASP A 117 14.10 -5.99 -7.48
C ASP A 117 12.92 -5.28 -6.80
N LEU A 118 13.18 -4.11 -6.20
CA LEU A 118 12.10 -3.25 -5.69
C LEU A 118 11.14 -2.82 -6.80
N ALA A 119 11.69 -2.47 -7.98
CA ALA A 119 10.86 -2.14 -9.14
C ALA A 119 10.01 -3.32 -9.61
N ALA A 120 10.55 -4.55 -9.57
CA ALA A 120 9.80 -5.76 -9.91
C ALA A 120 8.66 -5.99 -8.91
N THR A 121 8.94 -5.90 -7.61
CA THR A 121 7.93 -6.03 -6.55
C THR A 121 6.78 -5.03 -6.72
N GLN A 122 7.08 -3.76 -7.02
CA GLN A 122 6.06 -2.75 -7.28
C GLN A 122 5.24 -3.04 -8.54
N ARG A 123 5.90 -3.43 -9.65
CA ARG A 123 5.19 -3.78 -10.90
C ARG A 123 4.22 -4.94 -10.70
N ASP A 124 4.63 -5.96 -9.96
CA ASP A 124 3.78 -7.12 -9.68
C ASP A 124 2.58 -6.71 -8.81
N ALA A 125 2.79 -5.89 -7.79
CA ALA A 125 1.71 -5.36 -6.96
C ALA A 125 0.68 -4.56 -7.76
N TYR A 126 1.14 -3.66 -8.63
CA TYR A 126 0.22 -2.89 -9.50
C TYR A 126 -0.48 -3.78 -10.53
N ARG A 127 0.17 -4.82 -11.04
CA ARG A 127 -0.45 -5.81 -11.93
C ARG A 127 -1.58 -6.55 -11.24
N ASP A 128 -1.34 -7.03 -10.02
CA ASP A 128 -2.32 -7.78 -9.23
C ASP A 128 -3.51 -6.88 -8.83
N TYR A 129 -3.21 -5.65 -8.39
CA TYR A 129 -4.24 -4.68 -8.05
C TYR A 129 -5.12 -4.33 -9.26
N ARG A 130 -4.49 -4.05 -10.41
CA ARG A 130 -5.20 -3.78 -11.67
C ARG A 130 -6.04 -4.98 -12.08
N GLY A 131 -5.50 -6.21 -12.00
CA GLY A 131 -6.23 -7.43 -12.31
C GLY A 131 -7.47 -7.61 -11.44
N TYR A 132 -7.38 -7.32 -10.15
CA TYR A 132 -8.50 -7.34 -9.23
C TYR A 132 -9.59 -6.31 -9.62
N LEU A 133 -9.21 -5.07 -9.91
CA LEU A 133 -10.16 -4.03 -10.36
C LEU A 133 -10.83 -4.40 -11.68
N ILE A 134 -10.07 -4.94 -12.66
CA ILE A 134 -10.62 -5.43 -13.93
C ILE A 134 -11.68 -6.52 -13.68
N GLY A 135 -11.43 -7.45 -12.76
CA GLY A 135 -12.39 -8.49 -12.40
C GLY A 135 -13.71 -7.92 -11.88
N LEU A 136 -13.66 -6.94 -10.97
CA LEU A 136 -14.84 -6.25 -10.46
C LEU A 136 -15.58 -5.49 -11.57
N LEU A 137 -14.87 -4.68 -12.34
CA LEU A 137 -15.41 -3.85 -13.41
C LEU A 137 -16.04 -4.69 -14.53
N SER A 138 -15.47 -5.84 -14.86
CA SER A 138 -16.00 -6.77 -15.86
C SER A 138 -17.36 -7.38 -15.46
N SER A 139 -17.63 -7.43 -14.16
CA SER A 139 -18.90 -7.94 -13.61
C SER A 139 -19.98 -6.85 -13.51
N MET A 140 -19.66 -5.60 -13.85
CA MET A 140 -20.57 -4.46 -13.73
C MET A 140 -21.22 -4.15 -15.08
N PRO A 141 -22.56 -4.00 -15.15
CA PRO A 141 -23.24 -3.64 -16.39
C PRO A 141 -22.83 -2.24 -16.86
N GLY A 142 -22.67 -2.10 -18.17
CA GLY A 142 -22.33 -0.80 -18.79
C GLY A 142 -20.84 -0.46 -18.78
N ILE A 143 -19.95 -1.27 -18.21
CA ILE A 143 -18.49 -1.09 -18.34
C ILE A 143 -18.00 -1.83 -19.59
N HIS A 144 -17.64 -1.09 -20.65
CA HIS A 144 -17.23 -1.68 -21.92
C HIS A 144 -15.71 -1.92 -22.00
N GLU A 145 -14.90 -1.09 -21.30
CA GLU A 145 -13.45 -1.17 -21.30
C GLU A 145 -12.90 -1.28 -19.85
N PRO A 146 -13.07 -2.46 -19.19
CA PRO A 146 -12.68 -2.60 -17.78
C PRO A 146 -11.19 -2.32 -17.50
N ALA A 147 -10.31 -2.63 -18.46
CA ALA A 147 -8.87 -2.40 -18.31
C ALA A 147 -8.53 -0.90 -18.30
N THR A 148 -9.07 -0.14 -19.25
CA THR A 148 -8.89 1.33 -19.33
C THR A 148 -9.49 2.01 -18.08
N GLU A 149 -10.64 1.56 -17.63
CA GLU A 149 -11.28 2.10 -16.44
C GLU A 149 -10.49 1.79 -15.17
N ALA A 150 -9.93 0.58 -15.04
CA ALA A 150 -9.07 0.23 -13.92
C ALA A 150 -7.82 1.14 -13.86
N GLU A 151 -7.17 1.39 -15.01
CA GLU A 151 -6.01 2.29 -15.09
C GLU A 151 -6.37 3.73 -14.70
N ARG A 152 -7.53 4.21 -15.15
CA ARG A 152 -8.04 5.53 -14.78
C ARG A 152 -8.29 5.65 -13.27
N LEU A 153 -8.91 4.63 -12.65
CA LEU A 153 -9.20 4.62 -11.23
C LEU A 153 -7.94 4.52 -10.37
N ILE A 154 -6.95 3.74 -10.80
CA ILE A 154 -5.63 3.69 -10.15
C ILE A 154 -5.00 5.07 -10.17
N GLY A 155 -4.91 5.71 -11.33
CA GLY A 155 -4.34 7.05 -11.46
C GLY A 155 -5.09 8.12 -10.65
N LEU A 156 -6.42 7.99 -10.50
CA LEU A 156 -7.23 8.86 -9.65
C LEU A 156 -6.85 8.70 -8.17
N VAL A 157 -6.79 7.47 -7.67
CA VAL A 157 -6.43 7.17 -6.28
C VAL A 157 -5.00 7.61 -5.99
N ASP A 158 -4.04 7.28 -6.86
CA ASP A 158 -2.65 7.68 -6.70
C ASP A 158 -2.52 9.21 -6.66
N GLY A 159 -3.24 9.93 -7.54
CA GLY A 159 -3.25 11.40 -7.55
C GLY A 159 -3.82 12.02 -6.28
N ILE A 160 -4.96 11.51 -5.77
CA ILE A 160 -5.55 11.96 -4.51
C ILE A 160 -4.60 11.69 -3.34
N ALA A 161 -4.05 10.48 -3.27
CA ALA A 161 -3.17 10.09 -2.19
C ALA A 161 -1.89 10.92 -2.12
N LEU A 162 -1.24 11.19 -3.26
CA LEU A 162 -0.07 12.06 -3.31
C LEU A 162 -0.37 13.48 -2.84
N GLN A 163 -1.52 14.05 -3.24
CA GLN A 163 -1.96 15.36 -2.75
C GLN A 163 -2.14 15.37 -1.24
N ALA A 164 -2.80 14.32 -0.70
CA ALA A 164 -3.04 14.20 0.74
C ALA A 164 -1.77 13.96 1.55
N LEU A 165 -0.73 13.37 0.96
CA LEU A 165 0.59 13.26 1.60
C LEU A 165 1.31 14.61 1.69
N PHE A 166 1.24 15.42 0.63
CA PHE A 166 1.96 16.69 0.56
C PHE A 166 1.26 17.82 1.33
N ASP A 167 -0.06 17.79 1.38
CA ASP A 167 -0.89 18.81 2.03
C ASP A 167 -2.03 18.13 2.84
N PRO A 168 -1.71 17.53 3.99
CA PRO A 168 -2.71 16.80 4.79
C PRO A 168 -3.81 17.70 5.37
N GLU A 169 -3.51 18.98 5.65
CA GLU A 169 -4.50 19.93 6.12
C GLU A 169 -5.47 20.36 5.00
N GLY A 170 -4.94 20.57 3.80
CA GLY A 170 -5.73 20.88 2.62
C GLY A 170 -6.48 19.69 2.03
N TRP A 171 -6.07 18.45 2.34
CA TRP A 171 -6.68 17.20 1.86
C TRP A 171 -7.12 16.30 3.03
N PRO A 172 -8.02 16.76 3.92
CA PRO A 172 -8.55 15.90 4.96
C PRO A 172 -9.37 14.74 4.38
N PRO A 173 -9.65 13.67 5.17
CA PRO A 173 -10.34 12.46 4.69
C PRO A 173 -11.61 12.74 3.88
N GLU A 174 -12.43 13.69 4.33
CA GLU A 174 -13.69 14.02 3.66
C GLU A 174 -13.47 14.65 2.28
N ARG A 175 -12.39 15.40 2.08
CA ARG A 175 -12.04 15.95 0.77
C ARG A 175 -11.53 14.85 -0.18
N GLN A 176 -10.74 13.92 0.33
CA GLN A 176 -10.27 12.78 -0.44
C GLN A 176 -11.44 11.94 -0.96
N LEU A 177 -12.39 11.60 -0.08
CA LEU A 177 -13.58 10.83 -0.44
C LEU A 177 -14.46 11.58 -1.45
N ARG A 178 -14.68 12.89 -1.26
CA ARG A 178 -15.41 13.70 -2.27
C ARG A 178 -14.72 13.74 -3.62
N ALA A 179 -13.39 13.80 -3.66
CA ALA A 179 -12.63 13.77 -4.92
C ALA A 179 -12.76 12.41 -5.62
N LEU A 180 -12.72 11.32 -4.84
CA LEU A 180 -12.98 9.98 -5.36
C LEU A 180 -14.40 9.87 -5.94
N ASP A 181 -15.42 10.32 -5.21
CA ASP A 181 -16.82 10.33 -5.66
C ASP A 181 -16.99 11.10 -6.97
N ALA A 182 -16.41 12.30 -7.06
CA ALA A 182 -16.45 13.10 -8.28
C ALA A 182 -15.81 12.36 -9.47
N GLY A 183 -14.69 11.66 -9.25
CA GLY A 183 -14.03 10.85 -10.26
C GLY A 183 -14.85 9.63 -10.70
N LEU A 184 -15.57 8.98 -9.77
CA LEU A 184 -16.47 7.88 -10.08
C LEU A 184 -17.70 8.32 -10.90
N LEU A 185 -18.27 9.49 -10.57
CA LEU A 185 -19.40 10.06 -11.31
C LEU A 185 -19.01 10.49 -12.72
N ALA A 186 -17.82 11.08 -12.90
CA ALA A 186 -17.32 11.51 -14.22
C ALA A 186 -17.27 10.35 -15.22
N ALA A 187 -16.94 9.15 -14.78
CA ALA A 187 -16.98 7.94 -15.62
C ALA A 187 -18.38 7.61 -16.16
N SER A 188 -19.42 7.95 -15.42
CA SER A 188 -20.82 7.74 -15.81
C SER A 188 -21.35 8.80 -16.78
N MET A 189 -20.70 9.98 -16.88
CA MET A 189 -21.15 11.14 -17.65
C MET A 189 -20.51 11.27 -19.04
N VAL A 190 -19.44 10.52 -19.33
CA VAL A 190 -18.68 10.58 -20.59
C VAL A 190 -19.23 9.57 -21.63
N ARG A 191 -20.43 9.01 -21.39
CA ARG A 191 -21.10 8.05 -22.28
C ARG A 191 -22.31 8.65 -22.95
#